data_f057b5a84cbfc82d2a7c77fc3bb66c9b
#
_entry.id   f057b5a84cbfc82d2a7c77fc3bb66c9b
#
_cell.length_a   1.000
_cell.length_b   1.000
_cell.length_c   1.000
_cell.angle_alpha   90.00
_cell.angle_beta   90.00
_cell.angle_gamma   90.00
#
_symmetry.space_group_name_H-M   'P 1'
#
loop_
_entity.id
_entity.type
_entity.pdbx_description
1 polymer ?
#
loop_
_entity_poly.entity_id
_entity_poly.type
_entity_poly.pdbx_seq_one_letter_code
_entity_poly.pdbx_strand_id
1 'polypeptide(L)'
;MKSGKRRNVEELPVVNPEIAKAAARAVNRAIDGGTVSDDGEQEKPVIYGDKVLTPAQMKKRTVLRWVLLLIGITMMSFSVYFFQKPNDITLGGIAGIAMILSSFITQHVSFLTYDVIMAIINVALLIIGLIILGKQCTVRTIFCSLYYTGVIALFEHFDVIGKITETGRLTNEPLLELVYAILLFGIGGALVFNCGSSSGGTDIIALILKKYTNINVGMALMIIDMIVVLVSFYTFSVECALFSVMGLFTKSFLLDGVIESIGKTKQITIITENPEIISEYILKVIKHGYTAYDAEGGYSHNKKKVIVTICKRNEALKLKTKINEVDPSSFVIITDANEILGKGFGGTL
;
A
#
# COMPACT_ATOMS: atom_id res chain seq x y z
N MET A 1 -9.39 -46.03 -36.87
CA MET A 1 -10.72 -46.13 -36.18
C MET A 1 -10.47 -46.08 -34.67
N LYS A 2 -10.78 -44.98 -33.98
CA LYS A 2 -11.19 -44.90 -32.59
C LYS A 2 -11.70 -43.48 -32.33
N SER A 3 -12.97 -43.44 -32.06
CA SER A 3 -13.85 -42.31 -31.78
C SER A 3 -13.37 -41.47 -30.58
N GLY A 4 -13.12 -40.17 -30.77
CA GLY A 4 -12.94 -39.23 -29.70
C GLY A 4 -14.29 -38.77 -29.15
N LYS A 5 -14.60 -39.15 -27.91
CA LYS A 5 -15.75 -38.67 -27.14
C LYS A 5 -15.69 -37.17 -26.97
N ARG A 6 -16.68 -36.44 -27.51
CA ARG A 6 -17.01 -35.07 -27.14
C ARG A 6 -17.44 -35.08 -25.66
N ARG A 7 -16.73 -34.33 -24.81
CA ARG A 7 -17.21 -34.00 -23.44
C ARG A 7 -18.36 -33.02 -23.57
N ASN A 8 -19.50 -33.38 -23.05
CA ASN A 8 -20.64 -32.51 -22.84
C ASN A 8 -20.20 -31.34 -21.97
N VAL A 9 -20.50 -30.12 -22.41
CA VAL A 9 -20.46 -28.92 -21.61
C VAL A 9 -21.63 -29.02 -20.62
N GLU A 10 -21.36 -29.49 -19.42
CA GLU A 10 -22.33 -29.44 -18.32
C GLU A 10 -22.59 -28.01 -17.91
N GLU A 11 -23.84 -27.70 -17.78
CA GLU A 11 -24.53 -26.45 -17.53
C GLU A 11 -23.87 -25.62 -16.42
N LEU A 12 -23.52 -24.39 -16.75
CA LEU A 12 -23.22 -23.35 -15.76
C LEU A 12 -24.47 -23.16 -14.88
N PRO A 13 -24.32 -23.00 -13.56
CA PRO A 13 -25.48 -22.79 -12.68
C PRO A 13 -26.27 -21.59 -13.15
N VAL A 14 -27.54 -21.82 -13.45
CA VAL A 14 -28.51 -20.81 -13.89
C VAL A 14 -28.58 -19.73 -12.81
N VAL A 15 -28.06 -18.57 -13.12
CA VAL A 15 -28.25 -17.36 -12.31
C VAL A 15 -29.76 -17.15 -12.22
N ASN A 16 -30.30 -17.14 -11.00
CA ASN A 16 -31.73 -16.95 -10.74
C ASN A 16 -32.22 -15.75 -11.57
N PRO A 17 -33.17 -15.92 -12.49
CA PRO A 17 -33.61 -14.87 -13.42
C PRO A 17 -34.16 -13.64 -12.73
N GLU A 18 -34.61 -13.73 -11.49
CA GLU A 18 -35.02 -12.61 -10.65
C GLU A 18 -33.82 -11.76 -10.23
N ILE A 19 -32.69 -12.36 -9.92
CA ILE A 19 -31.44 -11.62 -9.57
C ILE A 19 -30.87 -10.92 -10.81
N ALA A 20 -30.91 -11.58 -11.97
CA ALA A 20 -30.50 -10.98 -13.23
C ALA A 20 -31.40 -9.78 -13.63
N LYS A 21 -32.74 -9.89 -13.45
CA LYS A 21 -33.69 -8.80 -13.66
C LYS A 21 -33.54 -7.67 -12.65
N ALA A 22 -33.27 -7.98 -11.36
CA ALA A 22 -33.01 -6.97 -10.34
C ALA A 22 -31.71 -6.20 -10.60
N ALA A 23 -30.65 -6.89 -11.03
CA ALA A 23 -29.40 -6.26 -11.43
C ALA A 23 -29.57 -5.35 -12.67
N ALA A 24 -30.32 -5.82 -13.69
CA ALA A 24 -30.63 -5.03 -14.89
C ALA A 24 -31.48 -3.79 -14.56
N ARG A 25 -32.46 -3.91 -13.64
CA ARG A 25 -33.28 -2.76 -13.18
C ARG A 25 -32.44 -1.77 -12.34
N ALA A 26 -31.49 -2.24 -11.54
CA ALA A 26 -30.57 -1.39 -10.77
C ALA A 26 -29.61 -0.63 -11.71
N VAL A 27 -29.11 -1.29 -12.75
CA VAL A 27 -28.26 -0.66 -13.78
C VAL A 27 -29.07 0.40 -14.56
N ASN A 28 -30.29 0.09 -14.98
CA ASN A 28 -31.13 1.04 -15.71
C ASN A 28 -31.56 2.25 -14.83
N ARG A 29 -31.83 2.04 -13.52
CA ARG A 29 -32.09 3.18 -12.61
C ARG A 29 -30.82 4.03 -12.35
N ALA A 30 -29.64 3.44 -12.39
CA ALA A 30 -28.40 4.20 -12.29
C ALA A 30 -28.09 4.99 -13.57
N ILE A 31 -28.57 4.53 -14.72
CA ILE A 31 -28.48 5.22 -16.01
C ILE A 31 -29.48 6.38 -16.07
N ASP A 32 -30.71 6.17 -15.59
CA ASP A 32 -31.77 7.18 -15.61
C ASP A 32 -31.62 8.30 -14.55
N GLY A 33 -30.80 8.07 -13.51
CA GLY A 33 -30.49 9.03 -12.43
C GLY A 33 -29.11 9.72 -12.57
N GLY A 34 -28.40 9.53 -13.68
CA GLY A 34 -27.11 10.13 -13.93
C GLY A 34 -27.21 11.63 -14.23
N THR A 35 -26.48 12.44 -13.47
CA THR A 35 -26.22 13.83 -13.81
C THR A 35 -25.42 13.88 -15.11
N VAL A 36 -25.99 14.53 -16.11
CA VAL A 36 -25.34 14.81 -17.41
C VAL A 36 -24.20 15.79 -17.12
N SER A 37 -22.95 15.39 -17.43
CA SER A 37 -21.84 16.34 -17.55
C SER A 37 -22.02 17.18 -18.82
N ASP A 38 -21.50 18.39 -18.82
CA ASP A 38 -21.67 19.42 -19.87
C ASP A 38 -21.21 18.97 -21.29
N ASP A 39 -20.54 17.81 -21.40
CA ASP A 39 -19.99 17.29 -22.66
C ASP A 39 -20.81 16.14 -23.29
N GLY A 40 -21.98 15.81 -22.77
CA GLY A 40 -22.90 14.86 -23.39
C GLY A 40 -22.49 13.39 -23.43
N GLU A 41 -21.34 13.00 -22.89
CA GLU A 41 -20.91 11.60 -22.77
C GLU A 41 -21.38 10.99 -21.45
N GLN A 42 -22.24 9.98 -21.53
CA GLN A 42 -22.64 9.17 -20.38
C GLN A 42 -21.43 8.33 -19.92
N GLU A 43 -20.79 8.72 -18.83
CA GLU A 43 -19.76 7.91 -18.18
C GLU A 43 -20.35 6.56 -17.74
N LYS A 44 -19.89 5.48 -18.38
CA LYS A 44 -20.29 4.11 -18.04
C LYS A 44 -19.85 3.78 -16.60
N PRO A 45 -20.75 3.24 -15.76
CA PRO A 45 -20.40 2.83 -14.41
C PRO A 45 -19.34 1.72 -14.46
N VAL A 46 -18.21 1.93 -13.79
CA VAL A 46 -17.15 0.93 -13.68
C VAL A 46 -17.47 0.02 -12.50
N ILE A 47 -17.60 -1.27 -12.80
CA ILE A 47 -17.87 -2.31 -11.79
C ILE A 47 -16.53 -2.71 -11.16
N TYR A 48 -16.38 -2.42 -9.87
CA TYR A 48 -15.23 -2.86 -9.07
C TYR A 48 -15.73 -3.87 -8.02
N GLY A 49 -15.51 -5.16 -8.28
CA GLY A 49 -16.13 -6.23 -7.49
C GLY A 49 -17.67 -6.14 -7.59
N ASP A 50 -18.37 -6.41 -6.49
CA ASP A 50 -19.84 -6.34 -6.46
C ASP A 50 -20.40 -4.92 -6.20
N LYS A 51 -19.55 -3.89 -6.12
CA LYS A 51 -19.96 -2.51 -5.88
C LYS A 51 -19.86 -1.68 -7.17
N VAL A 52 -21.00 -1.25 -7.67
CA VAL A 52 -21.08 -0.19 -8.67
C VAL A 52 -20.68 1.11 -7.97
N LEU A 53 -19.46 1.58 -8.24
CA LEU A 53 -18.99 2.85 -7.70
C LEU A 53 -19.57 3.98 -8.53
N THR A 54 -20.22 4.94 -7.87
CA THR A 54 -20.64 6.17 -8.56
C THR A 54 -19.41 6.98 -8.99
N PRO A 55 -19.47 7.74 -10.09
CA PRO A 55 -18.37 8.58 -10.56
C PRO A 55 -17.80 9.50 -9.46
N ALA A 56 -18.67 10.04 -8.61
CA ALA A 56 -18.26 10.87 -7.46
C ALA A 56 -17.43 10.10 -6.42
N GLN A 57 -17.75 8.82 -6.17
CA GLN A 57 -16.98 7.97 -5.25
C GLN A 57 -15.62 7.59 -5.83
N MET A 58 -15.54 7.37 -7.15
CA MET A 58 -14.28 7.12 -7.85
C MET A 58 -13.38 8.36 -7.79
N LYS A 59 -13.93 9.55 -8.08
CA LYS A 59 -13.20 10.82 -8.00
C LYS A 59 -12.67 11.07 -6.58
N LYS A 60 -13.50 10.84 -5.56
CA LYS A 60 -13.06 10.96 -4.14
C LYS A 60 -11.92 10.00 -3.78
N ARG A 61 -11.96 8.75 -4.25
CA ARG A 61 -10.87 7.78 -4.03
C ARG A 61 -9.59 8.18 -4.74
N THR A 62 -9.69 8.67 -5.98
CA THR A 62 -8.53 9.15 -6.74
C THR A 62 -7.91 10.37 -6.07
N VAL A 63 -8.70 11.35 -5.65
CA VAL A 63 -8.21 12.53 -4.92
C VAL A 63 -7.52 12.12 -3.61
N LEU A 64 -8.15 11.25 -2.81
CA LEU A 64 -7.55 10.76 -1.57
C LEU A 64 -6.21 10.06 -1.82
N ARG A 65 -6.11 9.25 -2.87
CA ARG A 65 -4.85 8.58 -3.26
C ARG A 65 -3.76 9.59 -3.60
N TRP A 66 -4.07 10.63 -4.38
CA TRP A 66 -3.11 11.69 -4.70
C TRP A 66 -2.68 12.50 -3.47
N VAL A 67 -3.60 12.81 -2.57
CA VAL A 67 -3.29 13.47 -1.30
C VAL A 67 -2.34 12.63 -0.44
N LEU A 68 -2.61 11.33 -0.30
CA LEU A 68 -1.74 10.42 0.43
C LEU A 68 -0.34 10.29 -0.22
N LEU A 69 -0.27 10.26 -1.55
CA LEU A 69 1.00 10.28 -2.28
C LEU A 69 1.80 11.54 -1.97
N LEU A 70 1.18 12.73 -2.07
CA LEU A 70 1.86 14.00 -1.79
C LEU A 70 2.35 14.05 -0.34
N ILE A 71 1.53 13.66 0.62
CA ILE A 71 1.94 13.60 2.04
C ILE A 71 3.12 12.65 2.21
N GLY A 72 3.02 11.43 1.67
CA GLY A 72 4.08 10.42 1.79
C GLY A 72 5.41 10.90 1.20
N ILE A 73 5.39 11.45 -0.01
CA ILE A 73 6.60 11.97 -0.65
C ILE A 73 7.17 13.18 0.10
N THR A 74 6.32 14.09 0.59
CA THR A 74 6.79 15.24 1.40
C THR A 74 7.46 14.75 2.68
N MET A 75 6.90 13.76 3.38
CA MET A 75 7.52 13.14 4.56
C MET A 75 8.90 12.53 4.23
N MET A 76 9.01 11.81 3.11
CA MET A 76 10.28 11.24 2.66
C MET A 76 11.31 12.33 2.32
N SER A 77 10.90 13.38 1.59
CA SER A 77 11.79 14.52 1.26
C SER A 77 12.26 15.24 2.52
N PHE A 78 11.38 15.42 3.49
CA PHE A 78 11.70 16.01 4.78
C PHE A 78 12.71 15.17 5.56
N SER A 79 12.52 13.86 5.58
CA SER A 79 13.47 12.93 6.18
C SER A 79 14.88 13.06 5.59
N VAL A 80 14.97 13.10 4.26
CA VAL A 80 16.28 13.15 3.58
C VAL A 80 16.96 14.51 3.82
N TYR A 81 16.25 15.60 3.62
CA TYR A 81 16.85 16.93 3.72
C TYR A 81 17.27 17.28 5.14
N PHE A 82 16.42 17.06 6.14
CA PHE A 82 16.65 17.51 7.51
C PHE A 82 17.44 16.54 8.36
N PHE A 83 17.36 15.22 8.08
CA PHE A 83 17.95 14.22 9.00
C PHE A 83 19.01 13.34 8.37
N GLN A 84 18.80 12.85 7.12
CA GLN A 84 19.75 11.93 6.51
C GLN A 84 20.99 12.66 5.97
N LYS A 85 20.78 13.72 5.16
CA LYS A 85 21.86 14.43 4.48
C LYS A 85 22.84 15.11 5.45
N PRO A 86 22.40 15.81 6.53
CA PRO A 86 23.30 16.44 7.47
C PRO A 86 24.15 15.48 8.30
N ASN A 87 23.73 14.23 8.42
CA ASN A 87 24.41 13.21 9.24
C ASN A 87 25.16 12.16 8.41
N ASP A 88 25.22 12.29 7.10
CA ASP A 88 25.81 11.29 6.18
C ASP A 88 25.20 9.90 6.37
N ILE A 89 23.94 9.83 6.84
CA ILE A 89 23.21 8.57 7.04
C ILE A 89 22.51 8.22 5.73
N THR A 90 22.81 7.04 5.20
CA THR A 90 22.09 6.51 4.05
C THR A 90 21.15 5.38 4.47
N LEU A 91 19.86 5.57 4.25
CA LEU A 91 18.85 4.52 4.42
C LEU A 91 18.71 3.64 3.17
N GLY A 92 19.72 3.63 2.29
CA GLY A 92 19.73 2.93 1.01
C GLY A 92 19.19 3.79 -0.14
N GLY A 93 18.78 3.15 -1.20
CA GLY A 93 18.22 3.83 -2.37
C GLY A 93 19.26 4.27 -3.40
N ILE A 94 18.77 4.91 -4.46
CA ILE A 94 19.64 5.47 -5.53
C ILE A 94 20.61 6.50 -4.98
N ALA A 95 20.21 7.27 -3.99
CA ALA A 95 21.06 8.29 -3.39
C ALA A 95 22.37 7.67 -2.86
N GLY A 96 22.27 6.54 -2.15
CA GLY A 96 23.43 5.79 -1.70
C GLY A 96 24.29 5.26 -2.85
N ILE A 97 23.66 4.69 -3.89
CA ILE A 97 24.38 4.20 -5.08
C ILE A 97 25.09 5.35 -5.80
N ALA A 98 24.39 6.47 -6.01
CA ALA A 98 24.95 7.63 -6.69
C ALA A 98 26.11 8.25 -5.89
N MET A 99 26.01 8.28 -4.56
CA MET A 99 27.04 8.78 -3.67
C MET A 99 28.31 7.93 -3.74
N ILE A 100 28.15 6.61 -3.72
CA ILE A 100 29.27 5.67 -3.87
C ILE A 100 29.91 5.80 -5.25
N LEU A 101 29.11 5.76 -6.31
CA LEU A 101 29.61 5.87 -7.67
C LEU A 101 30.28 7.22 -7.93
N SER A 102 29.75 8.31 -7.41
CA SER A 102 30.36 9.63 -7.56
C SER A 102 31.73 9.68 -6.89
N SER A 103 31.91 9.10 -5.71
CA SER A 103 33.21 9.08 -5.03
C SER A 103 34.32 8.40 -5.82
N PHE A 104 33.98 7.40 -6.65
CA PHE A 104 34.94 6.70 -7.52
C PHE A 104 35.11 7.35 -8.90
N ILE A 105 34.03 7.85 -9.50
CA ILE A 105 34.02 8.27 -10.91
C ILE A 105 34.41 9.74 -11.06
N THR A 106 34.04 10.61 -10.13
CA THR A 106 34.33 12.05 -10.23
C THR A 106 35.83 12.36 -10.26
N GLN A 107 36.64 11.48 -9.71
CA GLN A 107 38.13 11.57 -9.78
C GLN A 107 38.65 11.43 -11.23
N HIS A 108 37.91 10.74 -12.12
CA HIS A 108 38.33 10.46 -13.49
C HIS A 108 37.55 11.23 -14.53
N VAL A 109 36.32 11.63 -14.23
CA VAL A 109 35.41 12.29 -15.18
C VAL A 109 34.65 13.42 -14.48
N SER A 110 35.15 14.63 -14.58
CA SER A 110 34.60 15.82 -13.91
C SER A 110 33.13 16.17 -14.26
N PHE A 111 32.63 15.66 -15.37
CA PHE A 111 31.24 15.89 -15.81
C PHE A 111 30.21 14.97 -15.11
N LEU A 112 30.62 13.80 -14.62
CA LEU A 112 29.73 12.86 -13.92
C LEU A 112 29.68 13.23 -12.43
N THR A 113 28.92 14.27 -12.13
CA THR A 113 28.59 14.67 -10.76
C THR A 113 27.56 13.70 -10.15
N TYR A 114 27.44 13.74 -8.82
CA TYR A 114 26.43 12.97 -8.06
C TYR A 114 25.03 13.07 -8.68
N ASP A 115 24.58 14.29 -9.02
CA ASP A 115 23.23 14.53 -9.55
C ASP A 115 23.03 13.92 -10.93
N VAL A 116 24.06 13.95 -11.78
CA VAL A 116 24.01 13.36 -13.13
C VAL A 116 23.95 11.83 -13.04
N ILE A 117 24.74 11.23 -12.18
CA ILE A 117 24.74 9.77 -11.96
C ILE A 117 23.35 9.33 -11.42
N MET A 118 22.85 10.05 -10.40
CA MET A 118 21.53 9.80 -9.82
C MET A 118 20.42 9.90 -10.87
N ALA A 119 20.45 10.94 -11.72
CA ALA A 119 19.48 11.12 -12.79
C ALA A 119 19.53 10.01 -13.83
N ILE A 120 20.71 9.59 -14.27
CA ILE A 120 20.89 8.50 -15.26
C ILE A 120 20.32 7.20 -14.72
N ILE A 121 20.68 6.80 -13.48
CA ILE A 121 20.19 5.57 -12.86
C ILE A 121 18.67 5.63 -12.69
N ASN A 122 18.13 6.76 -12.24
CA ASN A 122 16.69 6.92 -12.04
C ASN A 122 15.91 6.79 -13.35
N VAL A 123 16.38 7.43 -14.44
CA VAL A 123 15.76 7.30 -15.77
C VAL A 123 15.81 5.87 -16.27
N ALA A 124 16.95 5.18 -16.15
CA ALA A 124 17.06 3.78 -16.54
C ALA A 124 16.08 2.88 -15.78
N LEU A 125 15.96 3.07 -14.45
CA LEU A 125 15.03 2.30 -13.63
C LEU A 125 13.57 2.63 -13.93
N LEU A 126 13.24 3.88 -14.27
CA LEU A 126 11.90 4.26 -14.72
C LEU A 126 11.52 3.57 -16.05
N ILE A 127 12.45 3.47 -16.99
CA ILE A 127 12.24 2.74 -18.25
C ILE A 127 11.98 1.25 -17.98
N ILE A 128 12.81 0.63 -17.14
CA ILE A 128 12.62 -0.77 -16.72
C ILE A 128 11.27 -0.93 -16.01
N GLY A 129 10.91 -0.02 -15.09
CA GLY A 129 9.63 0.00 -14.40
C GLY A 129 8.45 0.11 -15.37
N LEU A 130 8.57 0.92 -16.43
CA LEU A 130 7.52 1.06 -17.44
C LEU A 130 7.22 -0.26 -18.16
N ILE A 131 8.27 -0.99 -18.49
CA ILE A 131 8.15 -2.28 -19.18
C ILE A 131 7.55 -3.35 -18.28
N ILE A 132 7.99 -3.40 -17.02
CA ILE A 132 7.67 -4.49 -16.08
C ILE A 132 6.42 -4.21 -15.26
N LEU A 133 6.29 -3.03 -14.65
CA LEU A 133 5.20 -2.67 -13.72
C LEU A 133 3.99 -2.07 -14.44
N GLY A 134 4.17 -1.61 -15.69
CA GLY A 134 3.12 -1.05 -16.51
C GLY A 134 2.89 0.46 -16.32
N LYS A 135 2.12 1.04 -17.26
CA LYS A 135 1.99 2.50 -17.41
C LYS A 135 1.44 3.22 -16.18
N GLN A 136 0.45 2.65 -15.50
CA GLN A 136 -0.21 3.35 -14.38
C GLN A 136 0.71 3.53 -13.15
N CYS A 137 1.48 2.51 -12.80
CA CYS A 137 2.46 2.58 -11.73
C CYS A 137 3.58 3.57 -12.10
N THR A 138 4.15 3.43 -13.30
CA THR A 138 5.30 4.22 -13.73
C THR A 138 4.98 5.71 -13.87
N VAL A 139 3.82 6.09 -14.43
CA VAL A 139 3.43 7.51 -14.53
C VAL A 139 3.33 8.16 -13.15
N ARG A 140 2.73 7.46 -12.17
CA ARG A 140 2.69 7.96 -10.78
C ARG A 140 4.09 8.06 -10.18
N THR A 141 4.93 7.06 -10.41
CA THR A 141 6.32 7.06 -9.93
C THR A 141 7.14 8.19 -10.53
N ILE A 142 6.99 8.50 -11.82
CA ILE A 142 7.63 9.67 -12.46
C ILE A 142 7.20 10.96 -11.74
N PHE A 143 5.90 11.14 -11.53
CA PHE A 143 5.41 12.31 -10.81
C PHE A 143 5.97 12.38 -9.38
N CYS A 144 5.95 11.26 -8.65
CA CYS A 144 6.48 11.18 -7.28
C CYS A 144 7.97 11.49 -7.25
N SER A 145 8.76 10.96 -8.19
CA SER A 145 10.20 11.19 -8.27
C SER A 145 10.54 12.65 -8.59
N LEU A 146 9.83 13.27 -9.53
CA LEU A 146 10.01 14.69 -9.84
C LEU A 146 9.62 15.58 -8.66
N TYR A 147 8.50 15.28 -7.99
CA TYR A 147 8.04 16.02 -6.82
C TYR A 147 9.03 15.86 -5.65
N TYR A 148 9.53 14.65 -5.40
CA TYR A 148 10.52 14.33 -4.38
C TYR A 148 11.80 15.17 -4.56
N THR A 149 12.37 15.11 -5.76
CA THR A 149 13.59 15.89 -6.11
C THR A 149 13.31 17.39 -6.05
N GLY A 150 12.16 17.84 -6.54
CA GLY A 150 11.75 19.24 -6.52
C GLY A 150 11.61 19.80 -5.12
N VAL A 151 11.03 19.04 -4.17
CA VAL A 151 10.91 19.47 -2.76
C VAL A 151 12.28 19.57 -2.09
N ILE A 152 13.18 18.61 -2.32
CA ILE A 152 14.53 18.65 -1.79
C ILE A 152 15.28 19.85 -2.36
N ALA A 153 15.26 20.07 -3.68
CA ALA A 153 15.90 21.19 -4.33
C ALA A 153 15.35 22.54 -3.84
N LEU A 154 14.05 22.61 -3.55
CA LEU A 154 13.43 23.80 -2.97
C LEU A 154 13.99 24.11 -1.58
N PHE A 155 14.10 23.09 -0.70
CA PHE A 155 14.68 23.27 0.63
C PHE A 155 16.16 23.68 0.56
N GLU A 156 16.92 23.11 -0.37
CA GLU A 156 18.32 23.49 -0.62
C GLU A 156 18.46 24.91 -1.13
N HIS A 157 17.63 25.29 -2.11
CA HIS A 157 17.66 26.66 -2.67
C HIS A 157 17.40 27.76 -1.62
N PHE A 158 16.49 27.46 -0.69
CA PHE A 158 16.18 28.42 0.40
C PHE A 158 17.09 28.25 1.61
N ASP A 159 18.03 27.32 1.61
CA ASP A 159 18.90 27.00 2.73
C ASP A 159 18.12 26.95 4.06
N VAL A 160 17.06 26.13 4.08
CA VAL A 160 16.11 26.14 5.21
C VAL A 160 16.80 25.72 6.50
N ILE A 161 17.70 24.72 6.43
CA ILE A 161 18.40 24.21 7.63
C ILE A 161 19.41 25.25 8.15
N GLY A 162 20.16 25.92 7.28
CA GLY A 162 21.13 26.96 7.67
C GLY A 162 20.45 28.18 8.30
N LYS A 163 19.17 28.45 7.97
CA LYS A 163 18.38 29.50 8.62
C LYS A 163 17.85 29.13 10.00
N ILE A 164 17.72 27.82 10.29
CA ILE A 164 17.20 27.31 11.56
C ILE A 164 18.34 27.04 12.54
N THR A 165 19.47 26.53 12.05
CA THR A 165 20.61 26.14 12.89
C THR A 165 21.93 26.56 12.26
N GLU A 166 22.85 27.05 13.08
CA GLU A 166 24.21 27.39 12.64
C GLU A 166 25.08 26.16 12.37
N THR A 167 24.73 25.02 12.97
CA THR A 167 25.50 23.77 12.89
C THR A 167 25.18 22.95 11.64
N GLY A 168 24.15 23.32 10.87
CA GLY A 168 23.67 22.54 9.72
C GLY A 168 22.94 21.26 10.09
N ARG A 169 22.70 20.99 11.40
CA ARG A 169 21.94 19.85 11.94
C ARG A 169 20.85 20.38 12.85
N LEU A 170 19.71 19.69 12.92
CA LEU A 170 18.61 20.11 13.79
C LEU A 170 18.93 19.83 15.27
N THR A 171 19.67 18.76 15.54
CA THR A 171 20.10 18.40 16.89
C THR A 171 21.57 17.97 16.91
N ASN A 172 22.16 17.90 18.10
CA ASN A 172 23.51 17.37 18.28
C ASN A 172 23.53 15.88 18.61
N GLU A 173 22.35 15.22 18.54
CA GLU A 173 22.17 13.82 18.90
C GLU A 173 21.88 12.97 17.64
N PRO A 174 22.87 12.33 17.01
CA PRO A 174 22.70 11.59 15.75
C PRO A 174 21.67 10.46 15.84
N LEU A 175 21.57 9.81 17.00
CA LEU A 175 20.59 8.75 17.22
C LEU A 175 19.15 9.28 17.17
N LEU A 176 18.90 10.45 17.74
CA LEU A 176 17.58 11.09 17.70
C LEU A 176 17.21 11.44 16.27
N GLU A 177 18.15 12.02 15.50
CA GLU A 177 17.94 12.35 14.09
C GLU A 177 17.70 11.10 13.24
N LEU A 178 18.41 10.01 13.51
CA LEU A 178 18.16 8.72 12.85
C LEU A 178 16.75 8.20 13.12
N VAL A 179 16.24 8.29 14.34
CA VAL A 179 14.87 7.85 14.67
C VAL A 179 13.84 8.64 13.86
N TYR A 180 13.96 9.97 13.79
CA TYR A 180 13.08 10.80 12.95
C TYR A 180 13.24 10.51 11.46
N ALA A 181 14.46 10.28 10.99
CA ALA A 181 14.71 9.88 9.61
C ALA A 181 13.96 8.59 9.27
N ILE A 182 14.06 7.57 10.11
CA ILE A 182 13.40 6.28 9.91
C ILE A 182 11.87 6.42 9.92
N LEU A 183 11.32 7.14 10.91
CA LEU A 183 9.87 7.32 11.04
C LEU A 183 9.28 8.03 9.82
N LEU A 184 9.85 9.15 9.43
CA LEU A 184 9.34 9.93 8.31
C LEU A 184 9.50 9.20 6.98
N PHE A 185 10.65 8.59 6.74
CA PHE A 185 10.91 7.86 5.50
C PHE A 185 10.10 6.57 5.42
N GLY A 186 10.02 5.80 6.50
CA GLY A 186 9.30 4.53 6.55
C GLY A 186 7.78 4.71 6.41
N ILE A 187 7.18 5.63 7.18
CA ILE A 187 5.75 5.93 7.08
C ILE A 187 5.41 6.56 5.72
N GLY A 188 6.22 7.53 5.29
CA GLY A 188 6.05 8.18 3.98
C GLY A 188 6.12 7.18 2.83
N GLY A 189 7.13 6.31 2.83
CA GLY A 189 7.30 5.24 1.85
C GLY A 189 6.13 4.25 1.86
N ALA A 190 5.67 3.83 3.03
CA ALA A 190 4.52 2.93 3.16
C ALA A 190 3.25 3.52 2.55
N LEU A 191 2.98 4.82 2.73
CA LEU A 191 1.86 5.52 2.09
C LEU A 191 1.99 5.51 0.57
N VAL A 192 3.19 5.78 0.04
CA VAL A 192 3.47 5.79 -1.40
C VAL A 192 3.29 4.41 -2.01
N PHE A 193 3.87 3.36 -1.40
CA PHE A 193 3.73 1.99 -1.88
C PHE A 193 2.29 1.48 -1.80
N ASN A 194 1.55 1.85 -0.75
CA ASN A 194 0.13 1.48 -0.62
C ASN A 194 -0.76 2.14 -1.69
N CYS A 195 -0.33 3.27 -2.25
CA CYS A 195 -0.99 3.92 -3.37
C CYS A 195 -0.60 3.31 -4.74
N GLY A 196 0.23 2.26 -4.77
CA GLY A 196 0.72 1.61 -5.99
C GLY A 196 1.68 2.51 -6.78
N SER A 197 2.59 3.19 -6.08
CA SER A 197 3.62 4.07 -6.61
C SER A 197 4.93 3.87 -5.84
N SER A 198 5.98 4.55 -6.24
CA SER A 198 7.28 4.60 -5.55
C SER A 198 7.86 6.00 -5.63
N SER A 199 8.87 6.29 -4.82
CA SER A 199 9.64 7.55 -4.92
C SER A 199 10.57 7.59 -6.14
N GLY A 200 10.65 6.49 -6.86
CA GLY A 200 11.65 6.25 -7.89
C GLY A 200 12.81 5.41 -7.35
N GLY A 201 13.83 5.22 -8.16
CA GLY A 201 15.03 4.61 -7.68
C GLY A 201 14.98 3.11 -7.40
N THR A 202 15.73 2.67 -6.41
CA THR A 202 15.77 1.27 -5.95
C THR A 202 14.39 0.76 -5.54
N ASP A 203 13.46 1.65 -5.18
CA ASP A 203 12.07 1.33 -4.91
C ASP A 203 11.39 0.61 -6.08
N ILE A 204 11.76 0.97 -7.33
CA ILE A 204 11.25 0.32 -8.54
C ILE A 204 11.72 -1.13 -8.59
N ILE A 205 12.98 -1.37 -8.24
CA ILE A 205 13.54 -2.74 -8.18
C ILE A 205 12.81 -3.55 -7.12
N ALA A 206 12.52 -2.95 -5.96
CA ALA A 206 11.77 -3.61 -4.89
C ALA A 206 10.34 -3.99 -5.33
N LEU A 207 9.64 -3.11 -6.06
CA LEU A 207 8.33 -3.43 -6.63
C LEU A 207 8.39 -4.52 -7.70
N ILE A 208 9.45 -4.54 -8.51
CA ILE A 208 9.69 -5.61 -9.49
C ILE A 208 9.91 -6.93 -8.76
N LEU A 209 10.77 -6.93 -7.74
CA LEU A 209 11.07 -8.12 -6.95
C LEU A 209 9.79 -8.65 -6.26
N LYS A 210 8.98 -7.78 -5.65
CA LYS A 210 7.67 -8.13 -5.10
C LYS A 210 6.74 -8.74 -6.15
N LYS A 211 6.76 -8.25 -7.39
CA LYS A 211 5.89 -8.77 -8.46
C LYS A 211 6.20 -10.21 -8.85
N TYR A 212 7.46 -10.61 -8.79
CA TYR A 212 7.94 -11.94 -9.21
C TYR A 212 8.21 -12.89 -8.03
N THR A 213 8.15 -12.38 -6.80
CA THR A 213 8.38 -13.16 -5.58
C THR A 213 7.28 -12.86 -4.55
N ASN A 214 7.14 -13.74 -3.55
CA ASN A 214 6.17 -13.57 -2.47
C ASN A 214 6.74 -12.78 -1.28
N ILE A 215 7.80 -11.97 -1.48
CA ILE A 215 8.40 -11.17 -0.41
C ILE A 215 7.71 -9.81 -0.27
N ASN A 216 7.71 -9.29 0.96
CA ASN A 216 7.17 -7.97 1.26
C ASN A 216 8.04 -6.87 0.67
N VAL A 217 7.49 -5.67 0.51
CA VAL A 217 8.21 -4.51 -0.06
C VAL A 217 9.41 -4.11 0.78
N GLY A 218 9.24 -4.06 2.11
CA GLY A 218 10.34 -3.72 3.02
C GLY A 218 11.46 -4.75 2.99
N MET A 219 11.13 -6.03 2.93
CA MET A 219 12.12 -7.10 2.75
C MET A 219 12.87 -6.95 1.42
N ALA A 220 12.16 -6.65 0.33
CA ALA A 220 12.78 -6.41 -0.97
C ALA A 220 13.73 -5.22 -0.96
N LEU A 221 13.31 -4.10 -0.35
CA LEU A 221 14.17 -2.94 -0.13
C LEU A 221 15.37 -3.26 0.73
N MET A 222 15.18 -3.99 1.82
CA MET A 222 16.27 -4.39 2.72
C MET A 222 17.35 -5.16 1.97
N ILE A 223 16.99 -6.11 1.11
CA ILE A 223 17.94 -6.91 0.33
C ILE A 223 18.73 -6.01 -0.65
N ILE A 224 18.04 -5.12 -1.36
CA ILE A 224 18.67 -4.26 -2.37
C ILE A 224 19.58 -3.22 -1.68
N ASP A 225 19.05 -2.54 -0.68
CA ASP A 225 19.72 -1.44 -0.02
C ASP A 225 20.87 -1.94 0.91
N MET A 226 20.84 -3.21 1.34
CA MET A 226 21.93 -3.83 2.11
C MET A 226 23.27 -3.77 1.37
N ILE A 227 23.27 -4.01 0.06
CA ILE A 227 24.48 -3.92 -0.76
C ILE A 227 25.04 -2.51 -0.69
N VAL A 228 24.17 -1.50 -0.81
CA VAL A 228 24.56 -0.09 -0.74
C VAL A 228 25.15 0.27 0.63
N VAL A 229 24.49 -0.17 1.69
CA VAL A 229 24.94 0.09 3.07
C VAL A 229 26.25 -0.63 3.38
N LEU A 230 26.46 -1.85 2.90
CA LEU A 230 27.75 -2.53 3.06
C LEU A 230 28.90 -1.80 2.36
N VAL A 231 28.65 -1.24 1.18
CA VAL A 231 29.69 -0.45 0.49
C VAL A 231 29.94 0.89 1.19
N SER A 232 28.96 1.43 1.92
CA SER A 232 29.13 2.68 2.68
C SER A 232 30.20 2.61 3.76
N PHE A 233 30.52 1.40 4.26
CA PHE A 233 31.67 1.20 5.20
C PHE A 233 33.02 1.60 4.62
N TYR A 234 33.16 1.60 3.29
CA TYR A 234 34.39 2.03 2.62
C TYR A 234 34.39 3.53 2.29
N THR A 235 33.21 4.16 2.26
CA THR A 235 33.06 5.54 1.80
C THR A 235 32.93 6.53 2.97
N PHE A 236 32.27 6.10 4.03
CA PHE A 236 31.96 6.90 5.21
C PHE A 236 32.64 6.39 6.47
N SER A 237 32.49 7.11 7.58
CA SER A 237 32.95 6.63 8.88
C SER A 237 32.20 5.36 9.30
N VAL A 238 32.87 4.51 10.06
CA VAL A 238 32.26 3.27 10.60
C VAL A 238 31.02 3.58 11.42
N GLU A 239 30.99 4.70 12.14
CA GLU A 239 29.84 5.12 12.93
C GLU A 239 28.61 5.42 12.03
N CYS A 240 28.79 6.20 10.96
CA CYS A 240 27.72 6.49 9.99
C CYS A 240 27.22 5.22 9.29
N ALA A 241 28.12 4.31 8.95
CA ALA A 241 27.77 3.03 8.34
C ALA A 241 26.96 2.15 9.30
N LEU A 242 27.30 2.08 10.59
CA LEU A 242 26.54 1.35 11.61
C LEU A 242 25.13 1.97 11.81
N PHE A 243 25.02 3.28 11.86
CA PHE A 243 23.71 3.95 11.88
C PHE A 243 22.89 3.66 10.63
N SER A 244 23.53 3.59 9.46
CA SER A 244 22.86 3.25 8.20
C SER A 244 22.35 1.80 8.21
N VAL A 245 23.13 0.83 8.74
CA VAL A 245 22.67 -0.57 8.92
C VAL A 245 21.45 -0.62 9.83
N MET A 246 21.54 -0.01 11.01
CA MET A 246 20.44 0.02 11.97
C MET A 246 19.20 0.68 11.38
N GLY A 247 19.40 1.80 10.68
CA GLY A 247 18.35 2.55 10.00
C GLY A 247 17.65 1.73 8.90
N LEU A 248 18.43 1.01 8.09
CA LEU A 248 17.89 0.16 7.02
C LEU A 248 16.97 -0.93 7.56
N PHE A 249 17.42 -1.68 8.58
CA PHE A 249 16.60 -2.73 9.18
C PHE A 249 15.32 -2.15 9.78
N THR A 250 15.43 -1.12 10.61
CA THR A 250 14.28 -0.52 11.30
C THR A 250 13.30 0.11 10.32
N LYS A 251 13.80 0.81 9.28
CA LYS A 251 12.97 1.35 8.19
C LYS A 251 12.17 0.26 7.48
N SER A 252 12.82 -0.87 7.15
CA SER A 252 12.18 -1.95 6.39
C SER A 252 11.06 -2.61 7.17
N PHE A 253 11.29 -2.92 8.45
CA PHE A 253 10.25 -3.46 9.34
C PHE A 253 9.10 -2.47 9.57
N LEU A 254 9.42 -1.18 9.79
CA LEU A 254 8.40 -0.15 9.95
C LEU A 254 7.54 -0.02 8.70
N LEU A 255 8.15 0.00 7.52
CA LEU A 255 7.48 0.13 6.24
C LEU A 255 6.49 -1.04 6.02
N ASP A 256 6.94 -2.28 6.19
CA ASP A 256 6.08 -3.46 6.04
C ASP A 256 4.95 -3.46 7.08
N GLY A 257 5.24 -3.15 8.35
CA GLY A 257 4.23 -3.05 9.40
C GLY A 257 3.16 -1.98 9.11
N VAL A 258 3.54 -0.85 8.55
CA VAL A 258 2.58 0.21 8.16
C VAL A 258 1.77 -0.22 6.93
N ILE A 259 2.40 -0.79 5.89
CA ILE A 259 1.69 -1.30 4.71
C ILE A 259 0.64 -2.34 5.11
N GLU A 260 1.03 -3.32 5.92
CA GLU A 260 0.12 -4.33 6.42
C GLU A 260 -1.04 -3.72 7.24
N SER A 261 -0.76 -2.72 8.07
CA SER A 261 -1.77 -2.09 8.92
C SER A 261 -2.86 -1.37 8.15
N ILE A 262 -2.53 -0.78 6.99
CA ILE A 262 -3.47 -0.03 6.15
C ILE A 262 -4.45 -0.96 5.42
N GLY A 263 -4.01 -2.15 5.00
CA GLY A 263 -4.78 -3.11 4.20
C GLY A 263 -5.54 -4.18 4.98
N LYS A 264 -5.37 -4.24 6.32
CA LYS A 264 -5.90 -5.36 7.13
C LYS A 264 -7.42 -5.51 7.04
N THR A 265 -7.83 -6.66 6.55
CA THR A 265 -9.19 -7.19 6.71
C THR A 265 -9.23 -8.10 7.94
N LYS A 266 -10.41 -8.21 8.52
CA LYS A 266 -10.66 -9.04 9.69
C LYS A 266 -11.64 -10.15 9.31
N GLN A 267 -11.30 -11.37 9.66
CA GLN A 267 -12.25 -12.46 9.73
C GLN A 267 -12.89 -12.45 11.11
N ILE A 268 -14.21 -12.45 11.15
CA ILE A 268 -14.98 -12.51 12.38
C ILE A 268 -15.77 -13.80 12.39
N THR A 269 -15.54 -14.60 13.40
CA THR A 269 -16.31 -15.81 13.68
C THR A 269 -17.16 -15.55 14.92
N ILE A 270 -18.47 -15.65 14.78
CA ILE A 270 -19.47 -15.35 15.81
C ILE A 270 -20.22 -16.63 16.14
N ILE A 271 -20.20 -17.02 17.41
CA ILE A 271 -20.94 -18.18 17.91
C ILE A 271 -22.07 -17.63 18.78
N THR A 272 -23.31 -17.75 18.31
CA THR A 272 -24.48 -17.08 18.92
C THR A 272 -25.70 -18.00 18.97
N GLU A 273 -26.59 -17.73 19.89
CA GLU A 273 -27.95 -18.29 19.96
C GLU A 273 -28.97 -17.41 19.23
N ASN A 274 -28.61 -16.15 18.90
CA ASN A 274 -29.45 -15.16 18.22
C ASN A 274 -28.90 -14.77 16.82
N PRO A 275 -28.84 -15.71 15.87
CA PRO A 275 -28.16 -15.50 14.58
C PRO A 275 -28.88 -14.52 13.66
N GLU A 276 -30.19 -14.37 13.76
CA GLU A 276 -31.03 -13.64 12.81
C GLU A 276 -30.71 -12.14 12.79
N ILE A 277 -30.67 -11.51 13.94
CA ILE A 277 -30.40 -10.06 14.08
C ILE A 277 -28.97 -9.73 13.63
N ILE A 278 -28.03 -10.58 13.99
CA ILE A 278 -26.61 -10.41 13.62
C ILE A 278 -26.43 -10.58 12.13
N SER A 279 -27.05 -11.59 11.53
CA SER A 279 -27.02 -11.85 10.09
C SER A 279 -27.64 -10.71 9.29
N GLU A 280 -28.79 -10.19 9.75
CA GLU A 280 -29.45 -9.05 9.14
C GLU A 280 -28.57 -7.79 9.17
N TYR A 281 -27.90 -7.55 10.30
CA TYR A 281 -26.95 -6.43 10.43
C TYR A 281 -25.76 -6.56 9.47
N ILE A 282 -25.19 -7.76 9.33
CA ILE A 282 -24.11 -8.03 8.39
C ILE A 282 -24.57 -7.74 6.94
N LEU A 283 -25.73 -8.24 6.54
CA LEU A 283 -26.22 -8.05 5.18
C LEU A 283 -26.68 -6.61 4.88
N LYS A 284 -27.42 -5.98 5.78
CA LYS A 284 -28.06 -4.68 5.52
C LYS A 284 -27.16 -3.49 5.84
N VAL A 285 -26.39 -3.56 6.92
CA VAL A 285 -25.57 -2.44 7.40
C VAL A 285 -24.12 -2.55 6.95
N ILE A 286 -23.49 -3.69 7.19
CA ILE A 286 -22.09 -3.93 6.78
C ILE A 286 -22.02 -4.19 5.27
N LYS A 287 -23.09 -4.77 4.69
CA LYS A 287 -23.19 -5.12 3.26
C LYS A 287 -22.11 -6.10 2.80
N HIS A 288 -21.84 -7.09 3.63
CA HIS A 288 -20.95 -8.22 3.34
C HIS A 288 -21.72 -9.54 3.38
N GLY A 289 -21.20 -10.52 2.65
CA GLY A 289 -21.66 -11.91 2.76
C GLY A 289 -21.18 -12.54 4.06
N TYR A 290 -21.85 -13.58 4.47
CA TYR A 290 -21.41 -14.44 5.56
C TYR A 290 -21.68 -15.91 5.23
N THR A 291 -20.96 -16.80 5.89
CA THR A 291 -21.24 -18.25 5.89
C THR A 291 -21.69 -18.63 7.28
N ALA A 292 -22.77 -19.38 7.38
CA ALA A 292 -23.25 -19.87 8.66
C ALA A 292 -23.39 -21.40 8.63
N TYR A 293 -23.08 -22.02 9.76
CA TYR A 293 -23.28 -23.44 9.99
C TYR A 293 -23.77 -23.70 11.42
N ASP A 294 -24.48 -24.80 11.60
CA ASP A 294 -25.02 -25.20 12.89
C ASP A 294 -23.92 -25.82 13.76
N ALA A 295 -23.96 -25.51 15.04
CA ALA A 295 -23.02 -26.03 16.04
C ALA A 295 -23.76 -26.33 17.33
N GLU A 296 -23.15 -27.15 18.16
CA GLU A 296 -23.65 -27.52 19.49
C GLU A 296 -22.60 -27.20 20.53
N GLY A 297 -23.04 -26.61 21.63
CA GLY A 297 -22.16 -26.32 22.77
C GLY A 297 -21.72 -27.61 23.45
N GLY A 298 -20.40 -27.88 23.50
CA GLY A 298 -19.87 -29.12 24.05
C GLY A 298 -20.18 -29.35 25.54
N TYR A 299 -20.47 -28.30 26.30
CA TYR A 299 -20.85 -28.39 27.72
C TYR A 299 -22.35 -28.24 27.93
N SER A 300 -22.97 -27.26 27.26
CA SER A 300 -24.40 -26.95 27.49
C SER A 300 -25.34 -27.72 26.61
N HIS A 301 -24.85 -28.42 25.57
CA HIS A 301 -25.63 -29.09 24.53
C HIS A 301 -26.66 -28.17 23.83
N ASN A 302 -26.56 -26.86 24.05
CA ASN A 302 -27.41 -25.88 23.35
C ASN A 302 -27.05 -25.78 21.89
N LYS A 303 -28.09 -25.69 21.04
CA LYS A 303 -27.92 -25.40 19.62
C LYS A 303 -27.44 -23.96 19.44
N LYS A 304 -26.35 -23.79 18.72
CA LYS A 304 -25.76 -22.50 18.39
C LYS A 304 -25.55 -22.40 16.89
N LYS A 305 -25.43 -21.17 16.41
CA LYS A 305 -25.05 -20.93 15.02
C LYS A 305 -23.71 -20.22 14.97
N VAL A 306 -22.81 -20.71 14.14
CA VAL A 306 -21.51 -20.08 13.86
C VAL A 306 -21.65 -19.30 12.58
N ILE A 307 -21.39 -17.99 12.65
CA ILE A 307 -21.42 -17.05 11.54
C ILE A 307 -19.98 -16.61 11.27
N VAL A 308 -19.50 -16.84 10.04
CA VAL A 308 -18.18 -16.38 9.61
C VAL A 308 -18.35 -15.32 8.55
N THR A 309 -17.77 -14.15 8.78
CA THR A 309 -17.76 -13.03 7.83
C THR A 309 -16.40 -12.36 7.78
N ILE A 310 -16.14 -11.69 6.67
CA ILE A 310 -14.91 -10.94 6.47
C ILE A 310 -15.29 -9.48 6.24
N CYS A 311 -14.61 -8.56 6.94
CA CYS A 311 -14.88 -7.15 6.84
C CYS A 311 -13.64 -6.30 7.13
N LYS A 312 -13.69 -5.02 6.87
CA LYS A 312 -12.61 -4.07 7.21
C LYS A 312 -12.55 -3.83 8.71
N ARG A 313 -11.38 -3.42 9.22
CA ARG A 313 -11.15 -3.14 10.64
C ARG A 313 -12.22 -2.23 11.27
N ASN A 314 -12.61 -1.16 10.60
CA ASN A 314 -13.63 -0.24 11.11
C ASN A 314 -15.04 -0.84 11.13
N GLU A 315 -15.34 -1.73 10.18
CA GLU A 315 -16.61 -2.47 10.12
C GLU A 315 -16.65 -3.56 11.20
N ALA A 316 -15.50 -4.19 11.46
CA ALA A 316 -15.35 -5.17 12.53
C ALA A 316 -15.64 -4.56 13.93
N LEU A 317 -15.17 -3.35 14.17
CA LEU A 317 -15.47 -2.63 15.43
C LEU A 317 -16.96 -2.37 15.59
N LYS A 318 -17.63 -1.88 14.54
CA LYS A 318 -19.10 -1.66 14.55
C LYS A 318 -19.87 -2.96 14.77
N LEU A 319 -19.44 -4.05 14.11
CA LEU A 319 -20.06 -5.35 14.25
C LEU A 319 -19.88 -5.89 15.67
N LYS A 320 -18.69 -5.76 16.27
CA LYS A 320 -18.42 -6.13 17.67
C LYS A 320 -19.34 -5.39 18.63
N THR A 321 -19.48 -4.07 18.48
CA THR A 321 -20.39 -3.28 19.33
C THR A 321 -21.83 -3.78 19.20
N LYS A 322 -22.29 -4.02 17.97
CA LYS A 322 -23.64 -4.51 17.72
C LYS A 322 -23.91 -5.91 18.29
N ILE A 323 -22.93 -6.81 18.18
CA ILE A 323 -23.04 -8.16 18.76
C ILE A 323 -23.17 -8.08 20.28
N ASN A 324 -22.35 -7.27 20.94
CA ASN A 324 -22.44 -7.09 22.41
C ASN A 324 -23.77 -6.49 22.86
N GLU A 325 -24.44 -5.66 22.04
CA GLU A 325 -25.77 -5.13 22.33
C GLU A 325 -26.88 -6.18 22.20
N VAL A 326 -26.77 -7.05 21.19
CA VAL A 326 -27.83 -8.01 20.82
C VAL A 326 -27.70 -9.32 21.62
N ASP A 327 -26.49 -9.82 21.75
CA ASP A 327 -26.18 -11.08 22.42
C ASP A 327 -24.85 -10.97 23.18
N PRO A 328 -24.90 -10.45 24.43
CA PRO A 328 -23.71 -10.34 25.28
C PRO A 328 -23.06 -11.70 25.62
N SER A 329 -23.80 -12.80 25.48
CA SER A 329 -23.34 -14.16 25.74
C SER A 329 -22.64 -14.79 24.54
N SER A 330 -22.68 -14.15 23.37
CA SER A 330 -22.06 -14.65 22.15
C SER A 330 -20.53 -14.70 22.27
N PHE A 331 -19.92 -15.70 21.65
CA PHE A 331 -18.48 -15.82 21.59
C PHE A 331 -17.99 -15.31 20.23
N VAL A 332 -17.10 -14.31 20.25
CA VAL A 332 -16.62 -13.63 19.04
C VAL A 332 -15.11 -13.77 18.94
N ILE A 333 -14.65 -14.38 17.85
CA ILE A 333 -13.24 -14.51 17.49
C ILE A 333 -12.96 -13.53 16.34
N ILE A 334 -11.98 -12.65 16.52
CA ILE A 334 -11.55 -11.71 15.48
C ILE A 334 -10.09 -12.04 15.14
N THR A 335 -9.84 -12.46 13.91
CA THR A 335 -8.50 -12.78 13.40
C THR A 335 -8.12 -11.86 12.26
N ASP A 336 -6.82 -11.62 12.09
CA ASP A 336 -6.31 -10.92 10.91
C ASP A 336 -6.39 -11.86 9.70
N ALA A 337 -6.96 -11.37 8.61
CA ALA A 337 -6.99 -12.07 7.34
C ALA A 337 -6.09 -11.31 6.36
N ASN A 338 -4.90 -11.85 6.12
CA ASN A 338 -3.87 -11.19 5.32
C ASN A 338 -4.11 -11.36 3.83
N GLU A 339 -4.61 -12.54 3.40
CA GLU A 339 -4.92 -12.82 2.00
C GLU A 339 -6.33 -13.38 1.86
N ILE A 340 -7.13 -12.72 1.04
CA ILE A 340 -8.48 -13.14 0.73
C ILE A 340 -8.63 -13.17 -0.79
N LEU A 341 -8.85 -14.38 -1.31
CA LEU A 341 -9.14 -14.59 -2.71
C LEU A 341 -10.65 -14.83 -2.86
N GLY A 342 -11.37 -13.89 -3.46
CA GLY A 342 -12.80 -14.03 -3.67
C GLY A 342 -13.46 -12.80 -4.27
N LYS A 343 -14.68 -12.97 -4.84
CA LYS A 343 -15.48 -11.87 -5.35
C LYS A 343 -15.79 -10.89 -4.21
N GLY A 344 -15.53 -9.59 -4.42
CA GLY A 344 -15.77 -8.54 -3.42
C GLY A 344 -14.56 -8.19 -2.54
N PHE A 345 -13.54 -9.02 -2.51
CA PHE A 345 -12.27 -8.82 -1.81
C PHE A 345 -11.08 -8.84 -2.77
N GLY A 346 -11.32 -8.50 -4.03
CA GLY A 346 -10.28 -8.41 -5.05
C GLY A 346 -9.15 -7.49 -4.58
N GLY A 347 -7.96 -8.09 -4.56
CA GLY A 347 -6.74 -7.53 -4.00
C GLY A 347 -6.48 -6.09 -4.38
N THR A 348 -5.94 -5.39 -3.43
CA THR A 348 -5.11 -4.23 -3.64
C THR A 348 -4.00 -4.59 -4.62
N LEU A 349 -4.14 -4.09 -5.81
CA LEU A 349 -3.07 -3.62 -6.73
C LEU A 349 -3.58 -3.58 -8.15
#